data_c1cf0f4909c3cb2b6797bb0c44b11813
#
_entry.id   c1cf0f4909c3cb2b6797bb0c44b11813
#
_cell.length_a   1.000
_cell.length_b   1.000
_cell.length_c   1.000
_cell.angle_alpha   90.00
_cell.angle_beta   90.00
_cell.angle_gamma   90.00
#
_symmetry.space_group_name_H-M   'P 1'
#
loop_
_entity.id
_entity.type
_entity.pdbx_description
1 polymer ?
#
loop_
_entity_poly.entity_id
_entity_poly.type
_entity_poly.pdbx_seq_one_letter_code
_entity_poly.pdbx_strand_id
1 'polypeptide(L)'
;MNNNNIIYGGNYNIKTKFFEPTIVEIENHKTKLLEEEIFGPILPIIEFKNESELYKILSFYKNPLAFYVFTNRKKFGEKLMKDFSFGGGAINDTIGQIVNHRLPFGGIGDSGQGKYHGKESFNTFSHFKPYIIKSKFLDLNFKYKVDEKSFSFRIMKKIFRYISV
;
A
#
# COMPACT_ATOMS: atom_id res chain seq x y z
N MET A 1 25.20 7.28 -15.42
CA MET A 1 24.88 5.90 -15.88
C MET A 1 26.12 5.38 -16.60
N ASN A 2 26.61 4.21 -16.21
CA ASN A 2 27.61 3.53 -17.02
C ASN A 2 26.92 3.06 -18.32
N ASN A 3 27.47 3.43 -19.49
CA ASN A 3 26.88 3.09 -20.79
C ASN A 3 26.70 1.58 -21.04
N ASN A 4 27.29 0.73 -20.23
CA ASN A 4 27.25 -0.73 -20.39
C ASN A 4 25.93 -1.40 -19.97
N ASN A 5 25.04 -0.65 -19.27
CA ASN A 5 23.77 -1.20 -18.76
C ASN A 5 22.56 -0.66 -19.55
N ILE A 6 22.76 0.17 -20.56
CA ILE A 6 21.67 0.65 -21.41
C ILE A 6 21.41 -0.37 -22.51
N ILE A 7 20.20 -0.98 -22.49
CA ILE A 7 19.77 -1.95 -23.53
C ILE A 7 19.20 -1.20 -24.74
N TYR A 8 18.51 -0.08 -24.51
CA TYR A 8 17.86 0.72 -25.55
C TYR A 8 17.81 2.19 -25.15
N GLY A 9 17.94 3.09 -26.13
CA GLY A 9 17.81 4.53 -25.93
C GLY A 9 19.07 5.14 -25.28
N GLY A 10 18.86 6.11 -24.40
CA GLY A 10 19.92 6.78 -23.65
C GLY A 10 20.36 8.13 -24.22
N ASN A 11 19.81 8.54 -25.38
CA ASN A 11 20.08 9.85 -25.93
C ASN A 11 19.34 10.96 -25.17
N TYR A 12 19.98 12.08 -24.95
CA TYR A 12 19.34 13.20 -24.27
C TYR A 12 19.86 14.55 -24.80
N ASN A 13 19.04 15.57 -24.59
CA ASN A 13 19.43 16.95 -24.93
C ASN A 13 19.00 17.88 -23.79
N ILE A 14 19.97 18.41 -23.06
CA ILE A 14 19.74 19.28 -21.90
C ILE A 14 19.05 20.59 -22.31
N LYS A 15 19.39 21.16 -23.48
CA LYS A 15 18.83 22.44 -23.94
C LYS A 15 17.32 22.34 -24.24
N THR A 16 16.93 21.24 -24.88
CA THR A 16 15.52 20.98 -25.25
C THR A 16 14.77 20.22 -24.15
N LYS A 17 15.44 19.80 -23.06
CA LYS A 17 14.90 18.91 -22.01
C LYS A 17 14.35 17.58 -22.56
N PHE A 18 14.92 17.12 -23.66
CA PHE A 18 14.55 15.85 -24.26
C PHE A 18 15.37 14.73 -23.61
N PHE A 19 14.67 13.62 -23.28
CA PHE A 19 15.28 12.37 -22.89
C PHE A 19 14.55 11.24 -23.63
N GLU A 20 15.31 10.41 -24.33
CA GLU A 20 14.78 9.29 -25.11
C GLU A 20 14.24 8.21 -24.19
N PRO A 21 13.12 7.51 -24.55
CA PRO A 21 12.71 6.31 -23.84
C PRO A 21 13.86 5.32 -23.73
N THR A 22 14.22 4.95 -22.52
CA THR A 22 15.45 4.22 -22.22
C THR A 22 15.17 2.98 -21.39
N ILE A 23 15.73 1.85 -21.80
CA ILE A 23 15.69 0.59 -21.03
C ILE A 23 17.08 0.35 -20.45
N VAL A 24 17.12 0.12 -19.14
CA VAL A 24 18.38 -0.09 -18.40
C VAL A 24 18.33 -1.42 -17.67
N GLU A 25 19.30 -2.27 -17.89
CA GLU A 25 19.49 -3.49 -17.11
C GLU A 25 20.15 -3.17 -15.77
N ILE A 26 19.61 -3.74 -14.73
CA ILE A 26 20.05 -3.53 -13.35
C ILE A 26 20.66 -4.82 -12.80
N GLU A 27 21.97 -4.85 -12.70
CA GLU A 27 22.70 -5.97 -12.11
C GLU A 27 22.77 -5.88 -10.57
N ASN A 28 22.76 -4.66 -10.03
CA ASN A 28 22.87 -4.41 -8.60
C ASN A 28 21.66 -3.62 -8.09
N HIS A 29 20.91 -4.18 -7.14
CA HIS A 29 19.75 -3.55 -6.52
C HIS A 29 20.04 -2.26 -5.73
N LYS A 30 21.30 -1.94 -5.47
CA LYS A 30 21.75 -0.71 -4.78
C LYS A 30 22.10 0.41 -5.77
N THR A 31 21.29 0.61 -6.77
CA THR A 31 21.47 1.70 -7.73
C THR A 31 20.56 2.88 -7.40
N LYS A 32 21.05 4.09 -7.62
CA LYS A 32 20.25 5.32 -7.46
C LYS A 32 18.97 5.34 -8.29
N LEU A 33 18.91 4.59 -9.40
CA LEU A 33 17.71 4.47 -10.23
C LEU A 33 16.53 3.79 -9.52
N LEU A 34 16.77 3.08 -8.42
CA LEU A 34 15.76 2.33 -7.69
C LEU A 34 15.52 2.89 -6.27
N GLU A 35 16.21 3.97 -5.90
CA GLU A 35 16.04 4.62 -4.59
C GLU A 35 14.79 5.52 -4.55
N GLU A 36 14.43 6.11 -5.69
CA GLU A 36 13.30 7.04 -5.82
C GLU A 36 12.42 6.66 -7.01
N GLU A 37 11.16 7.15 -7.01
CA GLU A 37 10.26 6.99 -8.14
C GLU A 37 10.80 7.71 -9.38
N ILE A 38 10.88 6.99 -10.51
CA ILE A 38 11.37 7.55 -11.77
C ILE A 38 10.22 8.27 -12.48
N PHE A 39 10.13 9.59 -12.34
CA PHE A 39 9.22 10.42 -13.13
C PHE A 39 9.86 10.77 -14.48
N GLY A 40 10.07 9.77 -15.32
CA GLY A 40 10.72 9.95 -16.61
C GLY A 40 10.69 8.69 -17.48
N PRO A 41 11.13 8.78 -18.74
CA PRO A 41 11.04 7.71 -19.71
C PRO A 41 12.17 6.67 -19.54
N ILE A 42 12.41 6.19 -18.33
CA ILE A 42 13.43 5.18 -18.03
C ILE A 42 12.75 3.96 -17.40
N LEU A 43 12.99 2.80 -17.99
CA LEU A 43 12.51 1.51 -17.52
C LEU A 43 13.69 0.66 -17.03
N PRO A 44 13.91 0.53 -15.72
CA PRO A 44 14.87 -0.43 -15.18
C PRO A 44 14.31 -1.86 -15.28
N ILE A 45 15.12 -2.80 -15.69
CA ILE A 45 14.80 -4.22 -15.78
C ILE A 45 15.73 -5.00 -14.86
N ILE A 46 15.17 -5.91 -14.07
CA ILE A 46 15.89 -6.84 -13.21
C ILE A 46 15.48 -8.25 -13.60
N GLU A 47 16.45 -9.07 -13.99
CA GLU A 47 16.19 -10.48 -14.25
C GLU A 47 16.19 -11.30 -12.95
N PHE A 48 15.42 -12.37 -12.95
CA PHE A 48 15.43 -13.37 -11.88
C PHE A 48 15.34 -14.79 -12.45
N LYS A 49 15.98 -15.75 -11.80
CA LYS A 49 16.07 -17.14 -12.29
C LYS A 49 14.98 -18.06 -11.73
N ASN A 50 14.47 -17.74 -10.55
CA ASN A 50 13.49 -18.58 -9.87
C ASN A 50 12.63 -17.75 -8.90
N GLU A 51 11.57 -18.37 -8.37
CA GLU A 51 10.63 -17.69 -7.45
C GLU A 51 11.31 -17.18 -6.17
N SER A 52 12.27 -17.91 -5.62
CA SER A 52 12.98 -17.50 -4.39
C SER A 52 13.75 -16.20 -4.62
N GLU A 53 14.39 -16.06 -5.76
CA GLU A 53 15.10 -14.84 -6.14
C GLU A 53 14.14 -13.69 -6.39
N LEU A 54 13.00 -13.93 -7.06
CA LEU A 54 11.93 -12.95 -7.22
C LEU A 54 11.45 -12.42 -5.87
N TYR A 55 11.14 -13.29 -4.91
CA TYR A 55 10.71 -12.90 -3.58
C TYR A 55 11.76 -12.06 -2.85
N LYS A 56 13.04 -12.43 -2.99
CA LYS A 56 14.15 -11.67 -2.44
C LYS A 56 14.21 -10.25 -3.05
N ILE A 57 14.10 -10.14 -4.37
CA ILE A 57 14.08 -8.85 -5.08
C ILE A 57 12.90 -8.00 -4.59
N LEU A 58 11.69 -8.55 -4.61
CA LEU A 58 10.48 -7.82 -4.21
C LEU A 58 10.51 -7.37 -2.74
N SER A 59 11.22 -8.09 -1.87
CA SER A 59 11.36 -7.71 -0.46
C SER A 59 12.15 -6.43 -0.22
N PHE A 60 12.95 -5.99 -1.18
CA PHE A 60 13.67 -4.72 -1.12
C PHE A 60 12.76 -3.51 -1.42
N TYR A 61 11.71 -3.71 -2.24
CA TYR A 61 10.81 -2.64 -2.69
C TYR A 61 9.50 -2.69 -1.91
N LYS A 62 9.54 -2.18 -0.69
CA LYS A 62 8.38 -2.20 0.21
C LYS A 62 7.36 -1.15 -0.18
N ASN A 63 6.09 -1.55 -0.10
CA ASN A 63 4.95 -0.63 -0.21
C ASN A 63 4.92 0.23 -1.50
N PRO A 64 5.12 -0.34 -2.71
CA PRO A 64 5.00 0.46 -3.92
C PRO A 64 3.58 0.98 -4.10
N LEU A 65 3.41 2.10 -4.80
CA LEU A 65 2.10 2.64 -5.14
C LEU A 65 1.33 1.69 -6.05
N ALA A 66 2.00 1.06 -7.00
CA ALA A 66 1.40 0.11 -7.93
C ALA A 66 2.21 -1.19 -8.00
N PHE A 67 1.48 -2.32 -8.11
CA PHE A 67 2.08 -3.64 -8.27
C PHE A 67 1.35 -4.43 -9.36
N TYR A 68 2.04 -4.71 -10.46
CA TYR A 68 1.48 -5.42 -11.61
C TYR A 68 2.18 -6.75 -11.81
N VAL A 69 1.41 -7.81 -12.01
CA VAL A 69 1.92 -9.17 -12.22
C VAL A 69 1.40 -9.72 -13.54
N PHE A 70 2.30 -10.01 -14.46
CA PHE A 70 1.96 -10.69 -15.73
C PHE A 70 2.34 -12.16 -15.65
N THR A 71 1.37 -13.05 -15.71
CA THR A 71 1.59 -14.49 -15.58
C THR A 71 0.43 -15.30 -16.15
N ASN A 72 0.76 -16.47 -16.74
CA ASN A 72 -0.23 -17.49 -17.10
C ASN A 72 -0.65 -18.36 -15.89
N ARG A 73 0.06 -18.27 -14.77
CA ARG A 73 -0.18 -19.04 -13.55
C ARG A 73 -1.02 -18.23 -12.57
N LYS A 74 -2.35 -18.24 -12.74
CA LYS A 74 -3.29 -17.44 -11.93
C LYS A 74 -3.05 -17.55 -10.42
N LYS A 75 -2.92 -18.78 -9.89
CA LYS A 75 -2.67 -19.02 -8.46
C LYS A 75 -1.36 -18.39 -7.96
N PHE A 76 -0.34 -18.35 -8.80
CA PHE A 76 0.92 -17.70 -8.48
C PHE A 76 0.77 -16.17 -8.43
N GLY A 77 0.06 -15.58 -9.41
CA GLY A 77 -0.25 -14.16 -9.39
C GLY A 77 -1.03 -13.75 -8.13
N GLU A 78 -2.09 -14.50 -7.79
CA GLU A 78 -2.88 -14.27 -6.58
C GLU A 78 -2.06 -14.43 -5.29
N LYS A 79 -1.09 -15.35 -5.27
CA LYS A 79 -0.17 -15.52 -4.15
C LYS A 79 0.71 -14.28 -3.98
N LEU A 80 1.31 -13.76 -5.04
CA LEU A 80 2.12 -12.54 -4.99
C LEU A 80 1.30 -11.34 -4.49
N MET A 81 0.04 -11.18 -4.95
CA MET A 81 -0.85 -10.12 -4.47
C MET A 81 -1.18 -10.22 -2.97
N LYS A 82 -1.12 -11.41 -2.38
CA LYS A 82 -1.35 -11.63 -0.94
C LYS A 82 -0.09 -11.45 -0.09
N ASP A 83 1.05 -11.85 -0.64
CA ASP A 83 2.32 -11.90 0.09
C ASP A 83 2.99 -10.53 0.20
N PHE A 84 2.67 -9.60 -0.70
CA PHE A 84 3.26 -8.25 -0.73
C PHE A 84 2.25 -7.15 -0.47
N SER A 85 2.71 -6.09 0.19
CA SER A 85 1.94 -4.88 0.48
C SER A 85 2.15 -3.84 -0.62
N PHE A 86 1.08 -3.24 -1.15
CA PHE A 86 1.13 -2.21 -2.19
C PHE A 86 -0.13 -1.33 -2.15
N GLY A 87 -0.11 -0.18 -2.78
CA GLY A 87 -1.26 0.73 -2.86
C GLY A 87 -2.41 0.17 -3.68
N GLY A 88 -2.15 -0.21 -4.91
CA GLY A 88 -3.09 -0.86 -5.81
C GLY A 88 -2.38 -1.70 -6.85
N GLY A 89 -3.08 -2.61 -7.53
CA GLY A 89 -2.43 -3.48 -8.51
C GLY A 89 -3.39 -4.26 -9.40
N ALA A 90 -2.80 -5.01 -10.34
CA ALA A 90 -3.55 -5.87 -11.23
C ALA A 90 -2.74 -7.11 -11.62
N ILE A 91 -3.44 -8.17 -12.03
CA ILE A 91 -2.86 -9.35 -12.67
C ILE A 91 -3.22 -9.31 -14.14
N ASN A 92 -2.20 -9.39 -15.01
CA ASN A 92 -2.30 -9.34 -16.47
C ASN A 92 -2.97 -8.05 -17.00
N ASP A 93 -2.84 -6.96 -16.27
CA ASP A 93 -3.31 -5.63 -16.64
C ASP A 93 -2.43 -4.56 -16.00
N THR A 94 -2.53 -3.33 -16.50
CA THR A 94 -1.94 -2.13 -15.92
C THR A 94 -2.98 -1.03 -15.85
N ILE A 95 -2.87 -0.13 -14.86
CA ILE A 95 -3.69 1.08 -14.76
C ILE A 95 -5.19 0.82 -14.51
N GLY A 96 -5.73 -0.37 -14.85
CA GLY A 96 -7.16 -0.68 -14.74
C GLY A 96 -7.77 -0.42 -13.36
N GLN A 97 -6.99 -0.63 -12.28
CA GLN A 97 -7.42 -0.32 -10.91
C GLN A 97 -7.57 1.20 -10.66
N ILE A 98 -6.87 2.06 -11.42
CA ILE A 98 -6.96 3.53 -11.29
C ILE A 98 -8.18 4.04 -12.05
N VAL A 99 -8.44 3.49 -13.24
CA VAL A 99 -9.58 3.88 -14.09
C VAL A 99 -10.92 3.49 -13.45
N ASN A 100 -10.94 2.43 -12.66
CA ASN A 100 -12.14 2.01 -11.96
C ASN A 100 -12.38 2.86 -10.70
N HIS A 101 -13.18 3.92 -10.83
CA HIS A 101 -13.53 4.82 -9.73
C HIS A 101 -14.29 4.17 -8.56
N ARG A 102 -14.67 2.90 -8.64
CA ARG A 102 -15.24 2.14 -7.53
C ARG A 102 -14.16 1.51 -6.63
N LEU A 103 -12.94 1.42 -7.14
CA LEU A 103 -11.80 0.94 -6.37
C LEU A 103 -11.08 2.13 -5.71
N PRO A 104 -10.65 1.99 -4.45
CA PRO A 104 -9.85 3.01 -3.80
C PRO A 104 -8.48 3.13 -4.47
N PHE A 105 -8.02 4.37 -4.69
CA PHE A 105 -6.68 4.66 -5.16
C PHE A 105 -5.89 5.42 -4.10
N GLY A 106 -4.70 4.95 -3.79
CA GLY A 106 -3.80 5.55 -2.83
C GLY A 106 -2.66 4.61 -2.45
N GLY A 107 -1.60 5.16 -1.91
CA GLY A 107 -0.43 4.43 -1.46
C GLY A 107 -0.59 3.81 -0.07
N ILE A 108 0.50 3.20 0.40
CA ILE A 108 0.65 2.68 1.74
C ILE A 108 2.08 2.93 2.24
N GLY A 109 2.23 3.44 3.47
CA GLY A 109 3.55 3.77 4.02
C GLY A 109 4.26 4.83 3.18
N ASP A 110 5.42 4.51 2.65
CA ASP A 110 6.26 5.46 1.90
C ASP A 110 5.65 5.88 0.56
N SER A 111 4.75 5.09 -0.03
CA SER A 111 4.09 5.43 -1.30
C SER A 111 2.87 6.32 -1.15
N GLY A 112 2.43 6.64 0.07
CA GLY A 112 1.35 7.57 0.31
C GLY A 112 0.51 7.28 1.55
N GLN A 113 -0.36 8.22 1.90
CA GLN A 113 -1.31 8.12 3.01
C GLN A 113 -2.71 8.46 2.53
N GLY A 114 -3.68 7.68 3.02
CA GLY A 114 -5.07 7.85 2.62
C GLY A 114 -5.37 7.27 1.23
N LYS A 115 -6.65 7.33 0.89
CA LYS A 115 -7.17 6.81 -0.39
C LYS A 115 -8.29 7.71 -0.88
N TYR A 116 -8.49 7.77 -2.18
CA TYR A 116 -9.61 8.47 -2.80
C TYR A 116 -10.27 7.58 -3.87
N HIS A 117 -11.21 8.06 -4.59
CA HIS A 117 -12.21 7.46 -5.44
C HIS A 117 -13.47 7.02 -4.69
N GLY A 118 -14.62 7.29 -5.26
CA GLY A 118 -15.94 6.85 -4.81
C GLY A 118 -16.18 7.08 -3.32
N LYS A 119 -16.50 6.02 -2.61
CA LYS A 119 -16.79 6.03 -1.18
C LYS A 119 -15.61 6.50 -0.32
N GLU A 120 -14.37 6.19 -0.74
CA GLU A 120 -13.19 6.59 0.03
C GLU A 120 -12.98 8.11 -0.02
N SER A 121 -13.27 8.76 -1.14
CA SER A 121 -13.27 10.23 -1.21
C SER A 121 -14.29 10.82 -0.25
N PHE A 122 -15.51 10.28 -0.22
CA PHE A 122 -16.53 10.71 0.72
C PHE A 122 -16.07 10.53 2.17
N ASN A 123 -15.53 9.38 2.52
CA ASN A 123 -15.02 9.08 3.86
C ASN A 123 -13.88 10.04 4.26
N THR A 124 -12.95 10.33 3.35
CA THR A 124 -11.80 11.20 3.59
C THR A 124 -12.22 12.64 3.90
N PHE A 125 -13.28 13.14 3.24
CA PHE A 125 -13.80 14.49 3.45
C PHE A 125 -14.97 14.55 4.43
N SER A 126 -15.29 13.44 5.12
CA SER A 126 -16.40 13.34 6.07
C SER A 126 -15.90 13.10 7.48
N HIS A 127 -16.59 13.67 8.46
CA HIS A 127 -16.35 13.37 9.87
C HIS A 127 -17.43 12.45 10.41
N PHE A 128 -17.03 11.29 10.90
CA PHE A 128 -17.92 10.36 11.59
C PHE A 128 -18.09 10.79 13.04
N LYS A 129 -19.28 11.25 13.40
CA LYS A 129 -19.62 11.69 14.75
C LYS A 129 -20.37 10.59 15.50
N PRO A 130 -19.74 9.83 16.38
CA PRO A 130 -20.43 8.86 17.21
C PRO A 130 -21.18 9.57 18.34
N TYR A 131 -22.40 9.10 18.64
CA TYR A 131 -23.15 9.55 19.82
C TYR A 131 -23.96 8.40 20.44
N ILE A 132 -24.21 8.49 21.72
CA ILE A 132 -24.99 7.50 22.47
C ILE A 132 -26.23 8.16 23.01
N ILE A 133 -27.38 7.55 22.74
CA ILE A 133 -28.66 7.94 23.38
C ILE A 133 -28.86 6.98 24.55
N LYS A 134 -28.76 7.53 25.78
CA LYS A 134 -29.01 6.79 27.01
C LYS A 134 -30.47 6.87 27.40
N SER A 135 -31.06 5.76 27.84
CA SER A 135 -32.40 5.75 28.47
C SER A 135 -32.40 6.57 29.78
N LYS A 136 -33.45 7.37 29.99
CA LYS A 136 -33.62 8.11 31.22
C LYS A 136 -33.95 7.21 32.42
N PHE A 137 -34.47 6.01 32.16
CA PHE A 137 -34.94 5.08 33.18
C PHE A 137 -33.87 4.08 33.65
N LEU A 138 -32.77 3.95 32.94
CA LEU A 138 -31.73 3.01 33.31
C LEU A 138 -30.40 3.75 33.49
N ASP A 139 -30.13 4.11 34.73
CA ASP A 139 -28.83 4.65 35.12
C ASP A 139 -28.13 3.69 36.08
N LEU A 140 -27.00 3.17 35.63
CA LEU A 140 -26.21 2.22 36.39
C LEU A 140 -25.24 3.00 37.30
N ASN A 141 -25.52 3.04 38.57
CA ASN A 141 -24.77 3.80 39.61
C ASN A 141 -23.27 3.46 39.65
N PHE A 142 -22.84 2.29 39.16
CA PHE A 142 -21.44 1.91 39.10
C PHE A 142 -20.60 2.78 38.17
N LYS A 143 -21.21 3.53 37.25
CA LYS A 143 -20.49 4.48 36.35
C LYS A 143 -19.93 5.69 37.11
N TYR A 144 -20.46 6.01 38.27
CA TYR A 144 -20.18 7.23 39.03
C TYR A 144 -19.39 7.00 40.33
N LYS A 145 -19.32 5.75 40.78
CA LYS A 145 -18.57 5.38 41.99
C LYS A 145 -17.48 4.37 41.63
N VAL A 146 -16.25 4.82 41.66
CA VAL A 146 -15.07 3.94 41.48
C VAL A 146 -14.69 3.42 42.86
N ASP A 147 -15.32 2.33 43.29
CA ASP A 147 -14.88 1.57 44.44
C ASP A 147 -14.26 0.25 43.92
N GLU A 148 -12.92 0.15 43.96
CA GLU A 148 -12.17 -1.00 43.46
C GLU A 148 -12.52 -2.32 44.18
N LYS A 149 -13.07 -2.23 45.40
CA LYS A 149 -13.50 -3.39 46.19
C LYS A 149 -14.94 -3.83 45.87
N SER A 150 -15.69 -3.01 45.12
CA SER A 150 -17.11 -3.30 44.82
C SER A 150 -17.21 -4.47 43.80
N PHE A 151 -18.26 -5.27 44.00
CA PHE A 151 -18.60 -6.38 43.10
C PHE A 151 -18.85 -5.88 41.66
N SER A 152 -19.47 -4.72 41.50
CA SER A 152 -19.73 -4.06 40.23
C SER A 152 -18.46 -3.66 39.51
N PHE A 153 -17.42 -3.20 40.20
CA PHE A 153 -16.12 -2.89 39.60
C PHE A 153 -15.42 -4.13 39.10
N ARG A 154 -15.47 -5.25 39.82
CA ARG A 154 -14.89 -6.53 39.38
C ARG A 154 -15.58 -7.08 38.12
N ILE A 155 -16.91 -6.95 38.02
CA ILE A 155 -17.66 -7.35 36.80
C ILE A 155 -17.25 -6.44 35.65
N MET A 156 -17.18 -5.13 35.81
CA MET A 156 -16.79 -4.18 34.80
C MET A 156 -15.36 -4.46 34.29
N LYS A 157 -14.41 -4.70 35.17
CA LYS A 157 -13.02 -5.08 34.81
C LYS A 157 -12.98 -6.35 34.00
N LYS A 158 -13.87 -7.30 34.28
CA LYS A 158 -13.97 -8.57 33.52
C LYS A 158 -14.56 -8.33 32.11
N ILE A 159 -15.58 -7.49 32.00
CA ILE A 159 -16.21 -7.13 30.71
C ILE A 159 -15.22 -6.36 29.82
N PHE A 160 -14.54 -5.33 30.35
CA PHE A 160 -13.54 -4.57 29.59
C PHE A 160 -12.37 -5.42 29.11
N ARG A 161 -12.01 -6.45 29.85
CA ARG A 161 -10.96 -7.40 29.46
C ARG A 161 -11.35 -8.26 28.24
N TYR A 162 -12.66 -8.45 27.99
CA TYR A 162 -13.18 -9.17 26.82
C TYR A 162 -13.46 -8.27 25.61
N ILE A 163 -13.60 -6.95 25.80
CA ILE A 163 -13.89 -5.99 24.73
C ILE A 163 -12.60 -5.37 24.16
N SER A 164 -11.50 -5.44 24.87
CA SER A 164 -10.19 -4.87 24.49
C SER A 164 -9.27 -5.89 23.77
N VAL A 165 -9.86 -6.80 22.96
CA VAL A 165 -9.11 -7.65 22.03
C VAL A 165 -9.32 -7.19 20.61
#